data_3bce0544a0a45062fe003090a0615ef4
#
_entry.id   3bce0544a0a45062fe003090a0615ef4
#
_cell.length_a   1.000
_cell.length_b   1.000
_cell.length_c   1.000
_cell.angle_alpha   90.00
_cell.angle_beta   90.00
_cell.angle_gamma   90.00
#
_symmetry.space_group_name_H-M   'P 1'
#
loop_
_entity.id
_entity.type
_entity.pdbx_description
1 polymer ?
#
loop_
_entity_poly.entity_id
_entity_poly.type
_entity_poly.pdbx_seq_one_letter_code
_entity_poly.pdbx_strand_id
1 'polypeptide(L)'
;MKDSDSQEIAESKGGAELRAYYETLYSRWGAQHWWPARTRFEVIVGAYLTQNTAWANVERALGNLRSARVLSVAGIRRLRLAELQRLIRPSGYFRQKARRLKTFVAFLDKNYGGSLKKFFAHPTEHLREELLNLNGVGPETADSILLYAGNHPVFVVDAYTRRILDRHEILPEQSDYEEIRELFQRSLALVVESLVDNEAIKPREERPRLESGVRGAAHPRSPMSTARRTALTQVYNEMHGLIVGVGKYYCRKSQPKCDECPLQKFLPSSK
;
A
#
# COMPACT_ATOMS: atom_id res chain seq x y z
N MET A 1 20.24 -16.27 -16.43
CA MET A 1 19.93 -14.94 -16.98
C MET A 1 19.02 -14.13 -16.09
N LYS A 2 17.89 -14.64 -15.52
CA LYS A 2 17.02 -13.86 -14.64
C LYS A 2 17.58 -13.52 -13.26
N ASP A 3 18.47 -14.33 -12.70
CA ASP A 3 19.03 -14.09 -11.34
C ASP A 3 20.13 -13.01 -11.34
N SER A 4 20.95 -12.93 -12.40
CA SER A 4 21.99 -11.89 -12.53
C SER A 4 21.40 -10.49 -12.67
N ASP A 5 20.36 -10.33 -13.50
CA ASP A 5 19.69 -9.05 -13.70
C ASP A 5 18.97 -8.58 -12.41
N SER A 6 18.48 -9.56 -11.63
CA SER A 6 17.83 -9.29 -10.34
C SER A 6 18.79 -8.73 -9.30
N GLN A 7 19.99 -9.31 -9.23
CA GLN A 7 21.04 -8.90 -8.31
C GLN A 7 21.61 -7.54 -8.72
N GLU A 8 21.83 -7.31 -10.02
CA GLU A 8 22.35 -6.04 -10.53
C GLU A 8 21.41 -4.86 -10.21
N ILE A 9 20.09 -5.03 -10.36
CA ILE A 9 19.10 -3.99 -9.99
C ILE A 9 19.10 -3.74 -8.48
N ALA A 10 19.15 -4.78 -7.66
CA ALA A 10 19.16 -4.61 -6.22
C ALA A 10 20.47 -3.97 -5.71
N GLU A 11 21.58 -4.21 -6.37
CA GLU A 11 22.90 -3.62 -6.06
C GLU A 11 23.10 -2.25 -6.72
N SER A 12 22.21 -1.82 -7.62
CA SER A 12 22.24 -0.48 -8.20
C SER A 12 22.24 0.63 -7.14
N LYS A 13 22.73 1.81 -7.51
CA LYS A 13 22.69 2.99 -6.63
C LYS A 13 21.30 3.23 -6.09
N GLY A 14 20.26 3.18 -6.94
CA GLY A 14 18.87 3.35 -6.54
C GLY A 14 18.39 2.28 -5.55
N GLY A 15 18.78 1.02 -5.76
CA GLY A 15 18.46 -0.08 -4.86
C GLY A 15 19.08 0.10 -3.47
N ALA A 16 20.35 0.51 -3.41
CA ALA A 16 21.04 0.80 -2.15
C ALA A 16 20.39 1.97 -1.39
N GLU A 17 19.98 3.02 -2.11
CA GLU A 17 19.29 4.15 -1.52
C GLU A 17 17.91 3.76 -0.95
N LEU A 18 17.13 2.92 -1.64
CA LEU A 18 15.84 2.47 -1.13
C LEU A 18 15.95 1.66 0.16
N ARG A 19 16.99 0.83 0.31
CA ARG A 19 17.27 0.14 1.57
C ARG A 19 17.60 1.14 2.68
N ALA A 20 18.46 2.10 2.40
CA ALA A 20 18.81 3.16 3.34
C ALA A 20 17.60 4.05 3.71
N TYR A 21 16.63 4.25 2.80
CA TYR A 21 15.38 4.93 3.11
C TYR A 21 14.56 4.12 4.11
N TYR A 22 14.38 2.81 3.86
CA TYR A 22 13.67 1.94 4.79
C TYR A 22 14.27 1.99 6.19
N GLU A 23 15.56 1.79 6.32
CA GLU A 23 16.29 1.84 7.61
C GLU A 23 16.13 3.19 8.31
N THR A 24 16.34 4.29 7.58
CA THR A 24 16.25 5.65 8.12
C THR A 24 14.84 5.96 8.61
N LEU A 25 13.83 5.67 7.80
CA LEU A 25 12.44 5.96 8.13
C LEU A 25 11.91 5.04 9.23
N TYR A 26 12.21 3.74 9.16
CA TYR A 26 11.77 2.78 10.16
C TYR A 26 12.44 3.02 11.52
N SER A 27 13.73 3.36 11.54
CA SER A 27 14.43 3.75 12.78
C SER A 27 13.82 5.00 13.41
N ARG A 28 13.35 5.94 12.60
CA ARG A 28 12.79 7.22 13.09
C ARG A 28 11.34 7.10 13.53
N TRP A 29 10.50 6.37 12.78
CA TRP A 29 9.05 6.35 12.97
C TRP A 29 8.49 5.02 13.45
N GLY A 30 9.25 3.94 13.35
CA GLY A 30 8.80 2.60 13.70
C GLY A 30 7.70 2.07 12.78
N ALA A 31 6.96 1.09 13.30
CA ALA A 31 5.87 0.44 12.58
C ALA A 31 4.71 1.40 12.30
N GLN A 32 4.25 1.44 11.06
CA GLN A 32 3.22 2.37 10.59
C GLN A 32 1.80 1.84 10.77
N HIS A 33 1.64 0.55 11.06
CA HIS A 33 0.35 -0.12 11.18
C HIS A 33 -0.57 0.10 9.96
N TRP A 34 0.04 0.09 8.80
CA TRP A 34 -0.63 0.23 7.52
C TRP A 34 -1.20 -1.13 7.09
N TRP A 35 -2.40 -1.27 6.64
CA TRP A 35 -3.55 -0.44 6.37
C TRP A 35 -4.54 -0.49 7.54
N PRO A 36 -5.16 0.64 7.98
CA PRO A 36 -6.08 0.67 9.12
C PRO A 36 -7.47 0.15 8.74
N ALA A 37 -7.69 -1.17 8.83
CA ALA A 37 -8.97 -1.81 8.52
C ALA A 37 -9.28 -2.94 9.50
N ARG A 38 -10.57 -3.28 9.63
CA ARG A 38 -11.05 -4.36 10.51
C ARG A 38 -11.09 -5.71 9.79
N THR A 39 -11.32 -5.70 8.46
CA THR A 39 -11.47 -6.91 7.67
C THR A 39 -10.80 -6.78 6.31
N ARG A 40 -10.46 -7.92 5.68
CA ARG A 40 -9.95 -7.97 4.31
C ARG A 40 -10.88 -7.26 3.31
N PHE A 41 -12.20 -7.44 3.47
CA PHE A 41 -13.15 -6.81 2.57
C PHE A 41 -13.20 -5.29 2.75
N GLU A 42 -13.00 -4.79 3.96
CA GLU A 42 -12.88 -3.34 4.21
C GLU A 42 -11.66 -2.75 3.52
N VAL A 43 -10.52 -3.45 3.51
CA VAL A 43 -9.34 -3.06 2.73
C VAL A 43 -9.68 -2.96 1.25
N ILE A 44 -10.31 -4.00 0.68
CA ILE A 44 -10.70 -4.03 -0.74
C ILE A 44 -11.60 -2.84 -1.08
N VAL A 45 -12.64 -2.60 -0.28
CA VAL A 45 -13.53 -1.44 -0.49
C VAL A 45 -12.74 -0.15 -0.40
N GLY A 46 -11.84 -0.01 0.58
CA GLY A 46 -10.95 1.14 0.72
C GLY A 46 -10.11 1.39 -0.52
N ALA A 47 -9.50 0.34 -1.09
CA ALA A 47 -8.68 0.44 -2.30
C ALA A 47 -9.49 0.96 -3.51
N TYR A 48 -10.72 0.48 -3.71
CA TYR A 48 -11.61 1.03 -4.74
C TYR A 48 -12.02 2.49 -4.47
N LEU A 49 -12.28 2.83 -3.20
CA LEU A 49 -12.77 4.17 -2.85
C LEU A 49 -11.67 5.23 -2.83
N THR A 50 -10.40 4.84 -2.67
CA THR A 50 -9.26 5.77 -2.62
C THR A 50 -8.86 6.31 -4.00
N GLN A 51 -9.29 5.70 -5.09
CA GLN A 51 -8.98 6.15 -6.45
C GLN A 51 -9.39 7.63 -6.64
N ASN A 52 -8.39 8.50 -6.85
CA ASN A 52 -8.58 9.96 -7.02
C ASN A 52 -9.43 10.60 -5.89
N THR A 53 -9.21 10.21 -4.64
CA THR A 53 -10.03 10.67 -3.52
C THR A 53 -9.18 10.82 -2.26
N ALA A 54 -9.34 11.93 -1.54
CA ALA A 54 -8.68 12.14 -0.25
C ALA A 54 -9.18 11.11 0.79
N TRP A 55 -8.25 10.58 1.59
CA TRP A 55 -8.53 9.53 2.58
C TRP A 55 -9.69 9.86 3.53
N ALA A 56 -9.80 11.11 4.00
CA ALA A 56 -10.92 11.53 4.85
C ALA A 56 -12.30 11.30 4.23
N ASN A 57 -12.41 11.38 2.90
CA ASN A 57 -13.64 11.08 2.18
C ASN A 57 -13.90 9.57 2.10
N VAL A 58 -12.83 8.78 1.97
CA VAL A 58 -12.89 7.30 2.00
C VAL A 58 -13.38 6.84 3.38
N GLU A 59 -12.81 7.38 4.45
CA GLU A 59 -13.22 7.07 5.83
C GLU A 59 -14.69 7.39 6.08
N ARG A 60 -15.20 8.52 5.57
CA ARG A 60 -16.65 8.85 5.67
C ARG A 60 -17.51 7.82 4.93
N ALA A 61 -17.11 7.41 3.73
CA ALA A 61 -17.82 6.41 2.96
C ALA A 61 -17.80 5.02 3.63
N LEU A 62 -16.65 4.60 4.15
CA LEU A 62 -16.52 3.37 4.95
C LEU A 62 -17.37 3.44 6.23
N GLY A 63 -17.39 4.60 6.89
CA GLY A 63 -18.27 4.87 8.05
C GLY A 63 -19.74 4.66 7.73
N ASN A 64 -20.22 5.20 6.61
CA ASN A 64 -21.59 5.01 6.15
C ASN A 64 -21.94 3.52 5.91
N LEU A 65 -21.02 2.78 5.26
CA LEU A 65 -21.20 1.35 5.00
C LEU A 65 -21.19 0.53 6.30
N ARG A 66 -20.34 0.88 7.28
CA ARG A 66 -20.32 0.24 8.61
C ARG A 66 -21.62 0.51 9.39
N SER A 67 -22.06 1.76 9.45
CA SER A 67 -23.29 2.15 10.14
C SER A 67 -24.53 1.46 9.55
N ALA A 68 -24.55 1.28 8.23
CA ALA A 68 -25.59 0.51 7.54
C ALA A 68 -25.42 -1.02 7.69
N ARG A 69 -24.35 -1.52 8.34
CA ARG A 69 -24.03 -2.95 8.52
C ARG A 69 -23.91 -3.73 7.20
N VAL A 70 -23.43 -3.07 6.15
CA VAL A 70 -23.31 -3.66 4.79
C VAL A 70 -21.87 -3.76 4.28
N LEU A 71 -20.86 -3.43 5.10
CA LEU A 71 -19.45 -3.53 4.73
C LEU A 71 -18.96 -4.98 4.79
N SER A 72 -19.52 -5.81 3.92
CA SER A 72 -19.17 -7.22 3.73
C SER A 72 -19.53 -7.65 2.31
N VAL A 73 -18.95 -8.76 1.82
CA VAL A 73 -19.29 -9.34 0.50
C VAL A 73 -20.79 -9.54 0.38
N ALA A 74 -21.41 -10.19 1.37
CA ALA A 74 -22.84 -10.44 1.40
C ALA A 74 -23.68 -9.13 1.47
N GLY A 75 -23.19 -8.13 2.22
CA GLY A 75 -23.86 -6.83 2.33
C GLY A 75 -23.86 -6.09 0.99
N ILE A 76 -22.69 -5.94 0.35
CA ILE A 76 -22.61 -5.29 -0.97
C ILE A 76 -23.41 -6.06 -2.03
N ARG A 77 -23.40 -7.40 -1.97
CA ARG A 77 -24.21 -8.25 -2.89
C ARG A 77 -25.69 -7.88 -2.85
N ARG A 78 -26.26 -7.77 -1.66
CA ARG A 78 -27.71 -7.51 -1.46
C ARG A 78 -28.12 -6.07 -1.75
N LEU A 79 -27.23 -5.09 -1.55
CA LEU A 79 -27.56 -3.68 -1.77
C LEU A 79 -28.00 -3.42 -3.22
N ARG A 80 -29.06 -2.64 -3.41
CA ARG A 80 -29.37 -2.05 -4.72
C ARG A 80 -28.28 -1.05 -5.11
N LEU A 81 -27.98 -0.94 -6.39
CA LEU A 81 -26.90 -0.07 -6.89
C LEU A 81 -27.07 1.39 -6.43
N ALA A 82 -28.30 1.93 -6.50
CA ALA A 82 -28.59 3.30 -6.06
C ALA A 82 -28.31 3.51 -4.56
N GLU A 83 -28.57 2.51 -3.74
CA GLU A 83 -28.31 2.58 -2.30
C GLU A 83 -26.81 2.53 -2.00
N LEU A 84 -26.04 1.67 -2.68
CA LEU A 84 -24.60 1.66 -2.59
C LEU A 84 -24.01 3.00 -3.02
N GLN A 85 -24.47 3.57 -4.13
CA GLN A 85 -24.07 4.89 -4.61
C GLN A 85 -24.29 5.97 -3.56
N ARG A 86 -25.44 5.96 -2.88
CA ARG A 86 -25.75 6.93 -1.82
C ARG A 86 -24.78 6.80 -0.64
N LEU A 87 -24.50 5.59 -0.19
CA LEU A 87 -23.62 5.34 0.96
C LEU A 87 -22.17 5.76 0.69
N ILE A 88 -21.66 5.50 -0.51
CA ILE A 88 -20.26 5.83 -0.87
C ILE A 88 -20.10 7.21 -1.53
N ARG A 89 -21.17 8.03 -1.57
CA ARG A 89 -21.15 9.37 -2.20
C ARG A 89 -19.96 10.24 -1.75
N PRO A 90 -19.55 10.23 -0.48
CA PRO A 90 -18.39 11.04 -0.03
C PRO A 90 -17.08 10.74 -0.80
N SER A 91 -16.91 9.52 -1.32
CA SER A 91 -15.67 9.11 -2.01
C SER A 91 -15.49 9.73 -3.41
N GLY A 92 -16.43 10.53 -3.93
CA GLY A 92 -16.40 11.03 -5.30
C GLY A 92 -16.49 9.90 -6.34
N TYR A 93 -16.78 10.23 -7.59
CA TYR A 93 -16.97 9.23 -8.67
C TYR A 93 -17.79 8.00 -8.26
N PHE A 94 -18.68 8.19 -7.30
CA PHE A 94 -19.39 7.13 -6.58
C PHE A 94 -20.24 6.23 -7.49
N ARG A 95 -20.71 6.74 -8.64
CA ARG A 95 -21.47 5.92 -9.60
C ARG A 95 -20.60 4.83 -10.22
N GLN A 96 -19.38 5.16 -10.62
CA GLN A 96 -18.42 4.21 -11.19
C GLN A 96 -17.90 3.27 -10.10
N LYS A 97 -17.50 3.80 -8.95
CA LYS A 97 -16.98 3.02 -7.82
C LYS A 97 -17.99 2.00 -7.32
N ALA A 98 -19.29 2.37 -7.25
CA ALA A 98 -20.34 1.42 -6.89
C ALA A 98 -20.48 0.26 -7.89
N ARG A 99 -20.42 0.55 -9.20
CA ARG A 99 -20.43 -0.49 -10.24
C ARG A 99 -19.22 -1.40 -10.12
N ARG A 100 -18.01 -0.84 -9.97
CA ARG A 100 -16.77 -1.61 -9.80
C ARG A 100 -16.81 -2.53 -8.58
N LEU A 101 -17.30 -2.05 -7.44
CA LEU A 101 -17.49 -2.87 -6.25
C LEU A 101 -18.49 -4.02 -6.49
N LYS A 102 -19.58 -3.76 -7.20
CA LYS A 102 -20.52 -4.80 -7.60
C LYS A 102 -19.90 -5.82 -8.54
N THR A 103 -19.10 -5.37 -9.51
CA THR A 103 -18.35 -6.23 -10.43
C THR A 103 -17.37 -7.12 -9.68
N PHE A 104 -16.61 -6.58 -8.72
CA PHE A 104 -15.72 -7.37 -7.88
C PHE A 104 -16.48 -8.44 -7.09
N VAL A 105 -17.62 -8.09 -6.47
CA VAL A 105 -18.42 -9.07 -5.71
C VAL A 105 -18.97 -10.16 -6.64
N ALA A 106 -19.47 -9.80 -7.82
CA ALA A 106 -19.95 -10.77 -8.80
C ALA A 106 -18.83 -11.69 -9.32
N PHE A 107 -17.63 -11.14 -9.57
CA PHE A 107 -16.43 -11.91 -9.90
C PHE A 107 -16.07 -12.91 -8.79
N LEU A 108 -16.05 -12.45 -7.55
CA LEU A 108 -15.75 -13.29 -6.39
C LEU A 108 -16.78 -14.42 -6.22
N ASP A 109 -18.07 -14.11 -6.46
CA ASP A 109 -19.12 -15.11 -6.39
C ASP A 109 -18.98 -16.18 -7.47
N LYS A 110 -18.74 -15.75 -8.71
CA LYS A 110 -18.62 -16.64 -9.87
C LYS A 110 -17.43 -17.58 -9.76
N ASN A 111 -16.26 -17.06 -9.39
CA ASN A 111 -15.02 -17.82 -9.48
C ASN A 111 -14.62 -18.49 -8.15
N TYR A 112 -15.06 -17.94 -7.02
CA TYR A 112 -14.60 -18.33 -5.68
C TYR A 112 -15.73 -18.61 -4.69
N GLY A 113 -16.98 -18.67 -5.16
CA GLY A 113 -18.16 -18.88 -4.30
C GLY A 113 -18.35 -17.80 -3.24
N GLY A 114 -17.94 -16.56 -3.51
CA GLY A 114 -18.01 -15.44 -2.57
C GLY A 114 -16.99 -15.47 -1.45
N SER A 115 -15.97 -16.34 -1.52
CA SER A 115 -15.00 -16.58 -0.44
C SER A 115 -13.66 -15.88 -0.69
N LEU A 116 -13.36 -14.84 0.06
CA LEU A 116 -12.03 -14.20 0.07
C LEU A 116 -10.93 -15.17 0.52
N LYS A 117 -11.25 -16.15 1.39
CA LYS A 117 -10.27 -17.16 1.80
C LYS A 117 -9.85 -18.02 0.61
N LYS A 118 -10.80 -18.45 -0.23
CA LYS A 118 -10.49 -19.22 -1.45
C LYS A 118 -9.74 -18.35 -2.45
N PHE A 119 -10.17 -17.11 -2.67
CA PHE A 119 -9.51 -16.17 -3.57
C PHE A 119 -8.04 -16.00 -3.20
N PHE A 120 -7.74 -15.54 -1.98
CA PHE A 120 -6.36 -15.30 -1.53
C PHE A 120 -5.53 -16.56 -1.26
N ALA A 121 -6.02 -17.76 -1.56
CA ALA A 121 -5.23 -18.99 -1.50
C ALA A 121 -4.46 -19.27 -2.80
N HIS A 122 -4.71 -18.52 -3.85
CA HIS A 122 -4.05 -18.66 -5.14
C HIS A 122 -2.73 -17.89 -5.21
N PRO A 123 -1.81 -18.22 -6.15
CA PRO A 123 -0.55 -17.52 -6.34
C PRO A 123 -0.74 -16.02 -6.66
N THR A 124 0.20 -15.19 -6.22
CA THR A 124 0.15 -13.72 -6.37
C THR A 124 -0.06 -13.28 -7.82
N GLU A 125 0.72 -13.83 -8.74
CA GLU A 125 0.68 -13.43 -10.16
C GLU A 125 -0.67 -13.78 -10.80
N HIS A 126 -1.21 -14.95 -10.49
CA HIS A 126 -2.55 -15.35 -10.97
C HIS A 126 -3.64 -14.38 -10.47
N LEU A 127 -3.62 -14.05 -9.19
CA LEU A 127 -4.60 -13.11 -8.61
C LEU A 127 -4.43 -11.70 -9.17
N ARG A 128 -3.19 -11.29 -9.40
CA ARG A 128 -2.89 -9.99 -9.99
C ARG A 128 -3.46 -9.86 -11.40
N GLU A 129 -3.26 -10.88 -12.23
CA GLU A 129 -3.82 -10.94 -13.59
C GLU A 129 -5.36 -10.88 -13.55
N GLU A 130 -6.01 -11.67 -12.70
CA GLU A 130 -7.47 -11.64 -12.56
C GLU A 130 -7.99 -10.27 -12.11
N LEU A 131 -7.31 -9.61 -11.16
CA LEU A 131 -7.68 -8.28 -10.69
C LEU A 131 -7.52 -7.24 -11.79
N LEU A 132 -6.43 -7.27 -12.56
CA LEU A 132 -6.18 -6.35 -13.67
C LEU A 132 -7.20 -6.49 -14.81
N ASN A 133 -7.78 -7.68 -14.98
CA ASN A 133 -8.87 -7.92 -15.95
C ASN A 133 -10.21 -7.32 -15.50
N LEU A 134 -10.34 -6.85 -14.25
CA LEU A 134 -11.56 -6.21 -13.78
C LEU A 134 -11.62 -4.74 -14.21
N ASN A 135 -12.74 -4.34 -14.77
CA ASN A 135 -12.92 -2.95 -15.22
C ASN A 135 -12.66 -1.95 -14.08
N GLY A 136 -11.68 -1.05 -14.32
CA GLY A 136 -11.30 0.02 -13.41
C GLY A 136 -10.41 -0.41 -12.26
N VAL A 137 -9.77 -1.56 -12.37
CA VAL A 137 -8.66 -1.98 -11.52
C VAL A 137 -7.36 -1.80 -12.29
N GLY A 138 -6.55 -0.85 -11.88
CA GLY A 138 -5.18 -0.68 -12.38
C GLY A 138 -4.18 -1.34 -11.42
N PRO A 139 -2.86 -1.33 -11.80
CA PRO A 139 -1.80 -1.96 -11.01
C PRO A 139 -1.79 -1.53 -9.54
N GLU A 140 -1.85 -0.24 -9.24
CA GLU A 140 -1.90 0.28 -7.86
C GLU A 140 -3.05 -0.32 -7.05
N THR A 141 -4.25 -0.43 -7.64
CA THR A 141 -5.42 -0.99 -6.94
C THR A 141 -5.30 -2.49 -6.75
N ALA A 142 -4.83 -3.23 -7.77
CA ALA A 142 -4.60 -4.67 -7.70
C ALA A 142 -3.58 -5.00 -6.60
N ASP A 143 -2.43 -4.33 -6.63
CA ASP A 143 -1.34 -4.56 -5.70
C ASP A 143 -1.70 -4.13 -4.27
N SER A 144 -2.50 -3.05 -4.10
CA SER A 144 -3.07 -2.69 -2.79
C SER A 144 -3.99 -3.77 -2.23
N ILE A 145 -4.84 -4.38 -3.05
CA ILE A 145 -5.70 -5.49 -2.63
C ILE A 145 -4.86 -6.70 -2.24
N LEU A 146 -3.86 -7.05 -3.03
CA LEU A 146 -2.98 -8.19 -2.79
C LEU A 146 -2.14 -8.02 -1.54
N LEU A 147 -1.47 -6.88 -1.39
CA LEU A 147 -0.59 -6.61 -0.25
C LEU A 147 -1.38 -6.51 1.05
N TYR A 148 -2.41 -5.67 1.09
CA TYR A 148 -3.07 -5.31 2.35
C TYR A 148 -4.22 -6.22 2.75
N ALA A 149 -5.00 -6.74 1.79
CA ALA A 149 -6.08 -7.69 2.10
C ALA A 149 -5.62 -9.15 1.99
N GLY A 150 -4.74 -9.45 1.03
CA GLY A 150 -4.26 -10.79 0.75
C GLY A 150 -3.08 -11.24 1.58
N ASN A 151 -2.24 -10.30 2.05
CA ASN A 151 -0.90 -10.55 2.57
C ASN A 151 0.04 -11.21 1.53
N HIS A 152 -0.13 -10.87 0.26
CA HIS A 152 0.77 -11.28 -0.81
C HIS A 152 2.00 -10.37 -0.89
N PRO A 153 3.19 -10.92 -1.21
CA PRO A 153 4.43 -10.14 -1.28
C PRO A 153 4.52 -9.38 -2.62
N VAL A 154 3.78 -8.30 -2.73
CA VAL A 154 3.82 -7.38 -3.88
C VAL A 154 3.94 -5.94 -3.36
N PHE A 155 4.80 -5.13 -3.99
CA PHE A 155 4.96 -3.72 -3.60
C PHE A 155 3.95 -2.83 -4.32
N VAL A 156 3.43 -1.83 -3.63
CA VAL A 156 2.49 -0.85 -4.17
C VAL A 156 3.21 0.42 -4.57
N VAL A 157 3.03 0.87 -5.81
CA VAL A 157 3.57 2.14 -6.32
C VAL A 157 2.43 3.14 -6.45
N ASP A 158 2.49 4.21 -5.67
CA ASP A 158 1.52 5.30 -5.70
C ASP A 158 2.14 6.62 -6.17
N ALA A 159 1.35 7.68 -6.20
CA ALA A 159 1.82 9.01 -6.59
C ALA A 159 2.88 9.58 -5.63
N TYR A 160 2.90 9.17 -4.36
CA TYR A 160 3.95 9.58 -3.42
C TYR A 160 5.26 8.89 -3.75
N THR A 161 5.22 7.58 -4.01
CA THR A 161 6.37 6.79 -4.43
C THR A 161 7.05 7.41 -5.65
N ARG A 162 6.29 7.66 -6.73
CA ARG A 162 6.80 8.27 -7.96
C ARG A 162 7.47 9.62 -7.70
N ARG A 163 6.80 10.51 -6.97
CA ARG A 163 7.31 11.85 -6.70
C ARG A 163 8.57 11.86 -5.84
N ILE A 164 8.69 10.92 -4.90
CA ILE A 164 9.90 10.80 -4.08
C ILE A 164 11.07 10.33 -4.95
N LEU A 165 10.87 9.30 -5.77
CA LEU A 165 11.90 8.78 -6.66
C LEU A 165 12.40 9.84 -7.65
N ASP A 166 11.48 10.61 -8.25
CA ASP A 166 11.80 11.68 -9.19
C ASP A 166 12.65 12.78 -8.53
N ARG A 167 12.24 13.25 -7.34
CA ARG A 167 12.98 14.29 -6.61
C ARG A 167 14.35 13.86 -6.11
N HIS A 168 14.54 12.57 -5.91
CA HIS A 168 15.82 12.01 -5.51
C HIS A 168 16.66 11.51 -6.71
N GLU A 169 16.20 11.79 -7.94
CA GLU A 169 16.86 11.40 -9.20
C GLU A 169 17.16 9.89 -9.28
N ILE A 170 16.29 9.05 -8.67
CA ILE A 170 16.40 7.60 -8.77
C ILE A 170 15.70 7.11 -10.05
N LEU A 171 14.45 7.50 -10.25
CA LEU A 171 13.66 7.22 -11.46
C LEU A 171 12.72 8.42 -11.75
N PRO A 172 12.51 8.78 -13.02
CA PRO A 172 11.56 9.81 -13.43
C PRO A 172 10.12 9.52 -12.97
N GLU A 173 9.31 10.55 -12.67
CA GLU A 173 7.90 10.40 -12.21
C GLU A 173 7.04 9.58 -13.19
N GLN A 174 7.34 9.63 -14.47
CA GLN A 174 6.65 8.93 -15.55
C GLN A 174 7.17 7.52 -15.83
N SER A 175 8.18 7.02 -15.10
CA SER A 175 8.69 5.65 -15.24
C SER A 175 7.57 4.62 -15.17
N ASP A 176 7.76 3.49 -15.84
CA ASP A 176 6.77 2.42 -15.83
C ASP A 176 6.46 1.92 -14.41
N TYR A 177 5.21 1.52 -14.19
CA TYR A 177 4.78 1.02 -12.89
C TYR A 177 5.56 -0.22 -12.47
N GLU A 178 5.76 -1.14 -13.42
CA GLU A 178 6.43 -2.40 -13.16
C GLU A 178 7.92 -2.19 -12.87
N GLU A 179 8.57 -1.26 -13.58
CA GLU A 179 9.96 -0.88 -13.33
C GLU A 179 10.16 -0.41 -11.89
N ILE A 180 9.30 0.50 -11.41
CA ILE A 180 9.37 1.01 -10.03
C ILE A 180 9.06 -0.12 -9.03
N ARG A 181 8.02 -0.91 -9.30
CA ARG A 181 7.63 -2.04 -8.44
C ARG A 181 8.76 -3.05 -8.29
N GLU A 182 9.39 -3.44 -9.39
CA GLU A 182 10.51 -4.37 -9.38
C GLU A 182 11.73 -3.83 -8.63
N LEU A 183 12.08 -2.55 -8.83
CA LEU A 183 13.16 -1.92 -8.11
C LEU A 183 12.94 -2.01 -6.59
N PHE A 184 11.75 -1.67 -6.10
CA PHE A 184 11.42 -1.80 -4.69
C PHE A 184 11.45 -3.25 -4.21
N GLN A 185 10.83 -4.16 -4.95
CA GLN A 185 10.76 -5.56 -4.52
C GLN A 185 12.13 -6.21 -4.38
N ARG A 186 13.00 -6.01 -5.37
CA ARG A 186 14.36 -6.55 -5.35
C ARG A 186 15.21 -5.91 -4.26
N SER A 187 15.15 -4.60 -4.13
CA SER A 187 15.92 -3.87 -3.11
C SER A 187 15.53 -4.25 -1.68
N LEU A 188 14.23 -4.38 -1.41
CA LEU A 188 13.72 -4.68 -0.07
C LEU A 188 13.79 -6.18 0.27
N ALA A 189 13.94 -7.08 -0.70
CA ALA A 189 14.23 -8.49 -0.42
C ALA A 189 15.56 -8.63 0.33
N LEU A 190 16.60 -7.87 -0.06
CA LEU A 190 17.90 -7.85 0.64
C LEU A 190 17.79 -7.33 2.08
N VAL A 191 16.83 -6.47 2.38
CA VAL A 191 16.57 -6.05 3.77
C VAL A 191 16.12 -7.25 4.60
N VAL A 192 15.26 -8.11 4.05
CA VAL A 192 14.78 -9.30 4.76
C VAL A 192 15.92 -10.30 4.99
N GLU A 193 16.78 -10.51 4.01
CA GLU A 193 17.96 -11.38 4.14
C GLU A 193 18.87 -10.89 5.26
N SER A 194 19.18 -9.59 5.30
CA SER A 194 19.98 -9.01 6.37
C SER A 194 19.32 -9.08 7.76
N LEU A 195 17.98 -9.10 7.83
CA LEU A 195 17.26 -9.25 9.07
C LEU A 195 17.28 -10.69 9.60
N VAL A 196 17.36 -11.68 8.71
CA VAL A 196 17.45 -13.11 9.06
C VAL A 196 18.85 -13.46 9.53
N ASP A 197 19.88 -12.93 8.87
CA ASP A 197 21.29 -13.19 9.20
C ASP A 197 21.74 -12.49 10.48
N ASN A 198 21.16 -11.36 10.81
CA ASN A 198 21.36 -10.66 12.05
C ASN A 198 20.23 -10.97 13.03
N GLU A 199 20.40 -11.90 13.97
CA GLU A 199 19.46 -12.14 15.10
C GLU A 199 19.08 -10.86 15.88
N ALA A 200 19.63 -9.72 15.51
CA ALA A 200 19.51 -8.43 16.19
C ALA A 200 18.26 -7.63 15.86
N ILE A 201 17.46 -8.00 14.86
CA ILE A 201 16.22 -7.28 14.56
C ILE A 201 15.00 -8.17 14.82
N LYS A 202 14.84 -8.63 16.06
CA LYS A 202 13.49 -8.89 16.60
C LYS A 202 12.68 -7.61 16.35
N PRO A 203 11.39 -7.70 15.93
CA PRO A 203 10.52 -6.54 15.95
C PRO A 203 10.65 -5.95 17.35
N ARG A 204 11.28 -4.80 17.48
CA ARG A 204 11.38 -4.13 18.77
C ARG A 204 9.96 -3.78 19.16
N GLU A 205 9.38 -4.63 20.01
CA GLU A 205 8.19 -4.28 20.74
C GLU A 205 8.49 -2.96 21.44
N GLU A 206 7.69 -1.94 21.09
CA GLU A 206 7.60 -0.68 21.80
C GLU A 206 8.90 0.10 22.02
N ARG A 207 9.34 0.83 20.99
CA ARG A 207 10.06 2.06 21.30
C ARG A 207 9.06 3.08 21.84
N PRO A 208 9.41 3.79 22.95
CA PRO A 208 8.54 4.83 23.48
C PRO A 208 8.21 5.84 22.38
N ARG A 209 6.96 6.34 22.39
CA ARG A 209 6.52 7.44 21.53
C ARG A 209 7.55 8.56 21.64
N LEU A 210 8.30 8.78 20.57
CA LEU A 210 9.12 9.97 20.47
C LEU A 210 8.22 11.19 20.59
N GLU A 211 8.68 12.15 21.39
CA GLU A 211 8.00 13.36 21.78
C GLU A 211 7.37 14.10 20.60
N SER A 212 6.26 14.77 20.90
CA SER A 212 5.42 15.60 20.05
C SER A 212 6.18 16.37 18.96
N GLY A 213 5.92 16.05 17.68
CA GLY A 213 6.31 16.90 16.55
C GLY A 213 6.51 16.20 15.21
N VAL A 214 6.95 14.96 15.16
CA VAL A 214 7.28 14.27 13.91
C VAL A 214 6.39 13.04 13.73
N ARG A 215 5.33 13.20 12.95
CA ARG A 215 4.38 12.12 12.67
C ARG A 215 4.75 11.43 11.35
N GLY A 216 5.09 10.13 11.41
CA GLY A 216 4.90 9.23 10.28
C GLY A 216 3.39 9.07 9.98
N ALA A 217 3.05 8.30 8.96
CA ALA A 217 1.64 7.98 8.65
C ALA A 217 1.01 6.98 9.64
N ALA A 218 1.65 6.75 10.78
CA ALA A 218 1.25 5.71 11.74
C ALA A 218 -0.22 5.82 12.14
N HIS A 219 -0.91 4.69 12.02
CA HIS A 219 -2.29 4.51 12.42
C HIS A 219 -2.39 3.74 13.74
N PRO A 220 -3.51 3.84 14.47
CA PRO A 220 -3.80 2.90 15.55
C PRO A 220 -3.79 1.46 15.03
N ARG A 221 -3.32 0.54 15.87
CA ARG A 221 -3.35 -0.89 15.56
C ARG A 221 -4.76 -1.33 15.17
N SER A 222 -4.87 -2.12 14.13
CA SER A 222 -6.12 -2.69 13.64
C SER A 222 -5.95 -4.19 13.37
N PRO A 223 -7.04 -4.98 13.28
CA PRO A 223 -6.93 -6.39 12.96
C PRO A 223 -6.15 -6.67 11.67
N MET A 224 -6.29 -5.81 10.66
CA MET A 224 -5.57 -5.99 9.40
C MET A 224 -4.11 -5.55 9.49
N SER A 225 -3.80 -4.47 10.21
CA SER A 225 -2.42 -4.00 10.36
C SER A 225 -1.55 -4.89 11.25
N THR A 226 -2.17 -5.70 12.12
CA THR A 226 -1.49 -6.67 13.01
C THR A 226 -1.62 -8.11 12.54
N ALA A 227 -2.22 -8.36 11.38
CA ALA A 227 -2.34 -9.69 10.81
C ALA A 227 -0.96 -10.33 10.57
N ARG A 228 -0.85 -11.62 10.88
CA ARG A 228 0.39 -12.37 10.62
C ARG A 228 0.67 -12.44 9.12
N ARG A 229 1.91 -12.14 8.73
CA ARG A 229 2.39 -12.17 7.34
C ARG A 229 3.86 -12.61 7.30
N THR A 230 4.37 -12.89 6.11
CA THR A 230 5.81 -13.16 5.93
C THR A 230 6.63 -11.91 6.20
N ALA A 231 7.92 -12.07 6.51
CA ALA A 231 8.84 -10.95 6.72
C ALA A 231 8.86 -10.01 5.50
N LEU A 232 8.92 -10.57 4.29
CA LEU A 232 8.91 -9.81 3.05
C LEU A 232 7.63 -8.97 2.88
N THR A 233 6.47 -9.59 3.09
CA THR A 233 5.18 -8.87 3.03
C THR A 233 5.12 -7.76 4.08
N GLN A 234 5.69 -7.99 5.27
CA GLN A 234 5.74 -6.98 6.33
C GLN A 234 6.63 -5.79 5.93
N VAL A 235 7.82 -6.06 5.38
CA VAL A 235 8.74 -5.01 4.91
C VAL A 235 8.08 -4.17 3.81
N TYR A 236 7.40 -4.79 2.84
CA TYR A 236 6.68 -4.04 1.79
C TYR A 236 5.55 -3.18 2.36
N ASN A 237 4.78 -3.74 3.29
CA ASN A 237 3.69 -3.02 3.94
C ASN A 237 4.21 -1.81 4.74
N GLU A 238 5.27 -1.98 5.53
CA GLU A 238 5.87 -0.90 6.31
C GLU A 238 6.51 0.15 5.40
N MET A 239 7.28 -0.27 4.39
CA MET A 239 7.92 0.67 3.46
C MET A 239 6.89 1.56 2.76
N HIS A 240 5.79 0.99 2.28
CA HIS A 240 4.76 1.81 1.64
C HIS A 240 4.13 2.80 2.64
N GLY A 241 3.81 2.38 3.86
CA GLY A 241 3.32 3.28 4.90
C GLY A 241 4.30 4.43 5.22
N LEU A 242 5.60 4.13 5.27
CA LEU A 242 6.67 5.11 5.48
C LEU A 242 6.75 6.10 4.30
N ILE A 243 6.69 5.62 3.06
CA ILE A 243 6.66 6.46 1.84
C ILE A 243 5.43 7.37 1.83
N VAL A 244 4.25 6.86 2.17
CA VAL A 244 3.04 7.69 2.31
C VAL A 244 3.25 8.77 3.36
N GLY A 245 3.90 8.47 4.47
CA GLY A 245 4.26 9.44 5.51
C GLY A 245 5.15 10.57 4.98
N VAL A 246 6.23 10.22 4.27
CA VAL A 246 7.11 11.20 3.62
C VAL A 246 6.32 12.05 2.61
N GLY A 247 5.56 11.41 1.73
CA GLY A 247 4.82 12.09 0.66
C GLY A 247 3.74 13.04 1.17
N LYS A 248 3.10 12.70 2.29
CA LYS A 248 2.03 13.48 2.91
C LYS A 248 2.55 14.68 3.70
N TYR A 249 3.62 14.52 4.44
CA TYR A 249 4.06 15.53 5.40
C TYR A 249 5.22 16.38 4.89
N TYR A 250 6.10 15.83 4.06
CA TYR A 250 7.33 16.50 3.59
C TYR A 250 7.38 16.66 2.07
N CYS A 251 7.33 15.57 1.32
CA CYS A 251 7.45 15.56 -0.13
C CYS A 251 6.14 15.96 -0.81
N ARG A 252 5.63 17.16 -0.51
CA ARG A 252 4.38 17.67 -1.07
C ARG A 252 4.52 18.01 -2.55
N LYS A 253 3.41 18.00 -3.32
CA LYS A 253 3.41 18.38 -4.74
C LYS A 253 3.84 19.84 -4.91
N SER A 254 3.28 20.73 -4.11
CA SER A 254 3.68 22.14 -3.99
C SER A 254 4.32 22.40 -2.64
N GLN A 255 5.33 23.28 -2.58
CA GLN A 255 6.05 23.66 -1.37
C GLN A 255 6.57 22.46 -0.56
N PRO A 256 7.47 21.63 -1.14
CA PRO A 256 8.07 20.54 -0.42
C PRO A 256 8.90 21.03 0.76
N LYS A 257 8.89 20.29 1.86
CA LYS A 257 9.65 20.56 3.07
C LYS A 257 10.90 19.70 3.13
N CYS A 258 11.79 19.89 2.15
CA CYS A 258 12.99 19.05 2.01
C CYS A 258 13.93 19.20 3.21
N ASP A 259 14.07 20.39 3.75
CA ASP A 259 14.96 20.68 4.90
C ASP A 259 14.53 20.01 6.21
N GLU A 260 13.23 19.71 6.34
CA GLU A 260 12.67 19.00 7.50
C GLU A 260 12.55 17.47 7.24
N CYS A 261 12.81 17.02 5.99
CA CYS A 261 12.54 15.65 5.55
C CYS A 261 13.56 14.66 6.12
N PRO A 262 13.14 13.51 6.68
CA PRO A 262 14.08 12.48 7.10
C PRO A 262 15.00 11.95 6.00
N LEU A 263 14.59 12.09 4.74
CA LEU A 263 15.36 11.67 3.57
C LEU A 263 16.22 12.80 2.98
N GLN A 264 16.31 13.98 3.61
CA GLN A 264 17.08 15.13 3.12
C GLN A 264 18.52 14.76 2.72
N LYS A 265 19.18 13.94 3.54
CA LYS A 265 20.58 13.53 3.31
C LYS A 265 20.81 12.74 2.01
N PHE A 266 19.75 12.25 1.39
CA PHE A 266 19.79 11.50 0.14
C PHE A 266 19.41 12.34 -1.08
N LEU A 267 19.07 13.61 -0.88
CA LEU A 267 18.82 14.50 -2.01
C LEU A 267 20.11 14.68 -2.83
N PRO A 268 20.00 14.75 -4.18
CA PRO A 268 21.14 15.09 -5.01
C PRO A 268 21.74 16.41 -4.54
N SER A 269 23.08 16.46 -4.55
CA SER A 269 23.76 17.74 -4.30
C SER A 269 23.29 18.74 -5.34
N SER A 270 22.68 19.85 -4.93
CA SER A 270 22.32 20.94 -5.84
C SER A 270 23.55 21.35 -6.63
N LYS A 271 23.50 21.22 -7.96
CA LYS A 271 24.53 21.74 -8.86
C LYS A 271 24.56 23.27 -8.83
#